data_3ac90fc90d256ab74a2564107f46e501
#
_entry.id   3ac90fc90d256ab74a2564107f46e501
#
_cell.length_a   1.000
_cell.length_b   1.000
_cell.length_c   1.000
_cell.angle_alpha   90.00
_cell.angle_beta   90.00
_cell.angle_gamma   90.00
#
_symmetry.space_group_name_H-M   'P 1'
#
loop_
_entity.id
_entity.type
_entity.pdbx_description
1 polymer ?
#
loop_
_entity_poly.entity_id
_entity_poly.type
_entity_poly.pdbx_seq_one_letter_code
_entity_poly.pdbx_strand_id
1 'polypeptide(L)'
;YRLNRVKEQLLKNDVGACILFDPINIRYATDTRNMSMYTMHIISRYVFIPASGPVILFEYPKSDHLSEGICTIDEIRNCIVWDFFSNGNNVYKKVLQWAASVDDLMKNYVSENNNLAIDVLDPAGISSLKDNYNYKLFNAQKFLETARSIKSEDELICMKASLRNAEKGINLMHEKLEANMTEEELWAYLHKVNIENGGEWFDTRLLSSGPRTNPWLQECSNRIIQK
;
A
#
# COMPACT_ATOMS: atom_id res chain seq x y z
N TYR A 1 8.09 11.48 -11.67
CA TYR A 1 7.72 12.50 -10.68
C TYR A 1 7.65 11.88 -9.27
N ARG A 2 6.73 10.95 -8.99
CA ARG A 2 6.45 10.39 -7.66
C ARG A 2 7.69 9.74 -7.01
N LEU A 3 8.39 8.86 -7.72
CA LEU A 3 9.63 8.24 -7.26
C LEU A 3 10.68 9.29 -6.86
N ASN A 4 10.86 10.32 -7.68
CA ASN A 4 11.82 11.39 -7.39
C ASN A 4 11.46 12.13 -6.10
N ARG A 5 10.18 12.39 -5.86
CA ARG A 5 9.72 13.01 -4.61
C ARG A 5 10.01 12.14 -3.38
N VAL A 6 9.90 10.81 -3.51
CA VAL A 6 10.31 9.89 -2.42
C VAL A 6 11.81 10.01 -2.18
N LYS A 7 12.63 9.90 -3.23
CA LYS A 7 14.10 10.03 -3.13
C LYS A 7 14.55 11.38 -2.55
N GLU A 8 13.91 12.48 -2.96
CA GLU A 8 14.14 13.81 -2.39
C GLU A 8 13.88 13.87 -0.87
N GLN A 9 12.82 13.21 -0.40
CA GLN A 9 12.54 13.16 1.04
C GLN A 9 13.57 12.33 1.80
N LEU A 10 14.06 11.24 1.23
CA LEU A 10 15.15 10.46 1.82
C LEU A 10 16.41 11.30 1.95
N LEU A 11 16.83 11.95 0.88
CA LEU A 11 18.03 12.84 0.88
C LEU A 11 17.89 13.98 1.88
N LYS A 12 16.74 14.67 1.89
CA LYS A 12 16.48 15.82 2.78
C LYS A 12 16.54 15.45 4.26
N ASN A 13 16.24 14.19 4.61
CA ASN A 13 16.21 13.72 5.99
C ASN A 13 17.40 12.83 6.35
N ASP A 14 18.44 12.80 5.53
CA ASP A 14 19.63 11.97 5.71
C ASP A 14 19.29 10.48 5.91
N VAL A 15 18.38 9.96 5.10
CA VAL A 15 17.99 8.55 5.08
C VAL A 15 18.60 7.88 3.86
N GLY A 16 19.37 6.81 4.08
CA GLY A 16 20.10 6.12 3.01
C GLY A 16 19.18 5.36 2.04
N ALA A 17 18.16 4.70 2.56
CA ALA A 17 17.16 3.99 1.77
C ALA A 17 15.83 3.86 2.51
N CYS A 18 14.76 3.51 1.76
CA CYS A 18 13.54 2.99 2.37
C CYS A 18 13.16 1.61 1.81
N ILE A 19 12.49 0.82 2.65
CA ILE A 19 11.81 -0.40 2.23
C ILE A 19 10.32 -0.20 2.46
N LEU A 20 9.52 -0.39 1.41
CA LEU A 20 8.08 -0.20 1.44
C LEU A 20 7.38 -1.55 1.25
N PHE A 21 6.48 -1.86 2.17
CA PHE A 21 5.64 -3.05 2.16
C PHE A 21 4.17 -2.73 1.89
N ASP A 22 3.72 -1.53 2.27
CA ASP A 22 2.36 -1.10 1.99
C ASP A 22 2.12 -0.99 0.48
N PRO A 23 1.12 -1.70 -0.10
CA PRO A 23 0.89 -1.72 -1.53
C PRO A 23 0.53 -0.36 -2.12
N ILE A 24 -0.04 0.56 -1.34
CA ILE A 24 -0.35 1.92 -1.76
C ILE A 24 0.94 2.73 -1.88
N ASN A 25 1.85 2.59 -0.92
CA ASN A 25 3.15 3.24 -0.95
C ASN A 25 4.04 2.70 -2.06
N ILE A 26 4.05 1.37 -2.27
CA ILE A 26 4.74 0.74 -3.40
C ILE A 26 4.21 1.31 -4.72
N ARG A 27 2.89 1.34 -4.89
CA ARG A 27 2.26 1.89 -6.10
C ARG A 27 2.57 3.37 -6.30
N TYR A 28 2.55 4.17 -5.23
CA TYR A 28 2.91 5.57 -5.31
C TYR A 28 4.33 5.76 -5.85
N ALA A 29 5.29 5.04 -5.28
CA ALA A 29 6.70 5.18 -5.65
C ALA A 29 7.02 4.59 -7.03
N THR A 30 6.40 3.46 -7.40
CA THR A 30 6.85 2.64 -8.53
C THR A 30 5.84 2.48 -9.65
N ASP A 31 4.58 2.85 -9.44
CA ASP A 31 3.43 2.62 -10.34
C ASP A 31 3.06 1.14 -10.54
N THR A 32 3.69 0.24 -9.80
CA THR A 32 3.36 -1.20 -9.85
C THR A 32 2.24 -1.56 -8.89
N ARG A 33 1.43 -2.56 -9.25
CA ARG A 33 0.40 -3.12 -8.38
C ARG A 33 0.30 -4.63 -8.57
N ASN A 34 0.05 -5.33 -7.49
CA ASN A 34 -0.24 -6.76 -7.52
C ASN A 34 -1.01 -7.14 -6.24
N MET A 35 -2.19 -7.74 -6.39
CA MET A 35 -3.00 -8.30 -5.31
C MET A 35 -3.02 -7.43 -4.03
N SER A 36 -3.32 -6.13 -4.16
CA SER A 36 -3.14 -5.14 -3.07
C SER A 36 -3.78 -5.56 -1.75
N MET A 37 -5.01 -6.08 -1.78
CA MET A 37 -5.71 -6.54 -0.57
C MET A 37 -5.00 -7.73 0.09
N TYR A 38 -4.49 -8.66 -0.68
CA TYR A 38 -3.74 -9.80 -0.18
C TYR A 38 -2.39 -9.36 0.45
N THR A 39 -1.67 -8.46 -0.23
CA THR A 39 -0.36 -7.98 0.23
C THR A 39 -0.45 -7.06 1.44
N MET A 40 -1.61 -6.48 1.75
CA MET A 40 -1.86 -5.79 3.03
C MET A 40 -1.86 -6.74 4.24
N HIS A 41 -2.20 -8.00 4.03
CA HIS A 41 -2.28 -8.99 5.12
C HIS A 41 -1.05 -9.89 5.22
N ILE A 42 -0.38 -10.13 4.09
CA ILE A 42 0.76 -11.04 4.01
C ILE A 42 1.93 -10.32 3.35
N ILE A 43 3.07 -10.27 4.04
CA ILE A 43 4.32 -9.72 3.51
C ILE A 43 4.81 -10.63 2.40
N SER A 44 4.40 -10.35 1.18
CA SER A 44 4.72 -11.15 -0.01
C SER A 44 5.23 -10.29 -1.16
N ARG A 45 5.38 -8.99 -0.93
CA ARG A 45 5.87 -8.02 -1.89
C ARG A 45 6.44 -6.81 -1.16
N TYR A 46 7.57 -6.30 -1.61
CA TYR A 46 8.17 -5.08 -1.08
C TYR A 46 9.13 -4.45 -2.09
N VAL A 47 9.46 -3.18 -1.91
CA VAL A 47 10.41 -2.47 -2.75
C VAL A 47 11.50 -1.82 -1.91
N PHE A 48 12.75 -1.96 -2.35
CA PHE A 48 13.90 -1.24 -1.82
C PHE A 48 14.18 -0.02 -2.70
N ILE A 49 14.22 1.16 -2.10
CA ILE A 49 14.45 2.44 -2.78
C ILE A 49 15.59 3.15 -2.06
N PRO A 50 16.82 3.13 -2.58
CA PRO A 50 17.89 3.94 -2.06
C PRO A 50 17.69 5.42 -2.43
N ALA A 51 18.19 6.33 -1.62
CA ALA A 51 18.16 7.77 -1.90
C ALA A 51 18.83 8.09 -3.23
N SER A 52 19.89 7.34 -3.59
CA SER A 52 20.54 7.36 -4.90
C SER A 52 20.89 5.93 -5.32
N GLY A 53 20.54 5.55 -6.55
CA GLY A 53 20.80 4.21 -7.07
C GLY A 53 19.53 3.47 -7.53
N PRO A 54 19.65 2.15 -7.78
CA PRO A 54 18.60 1.37 -8.41
C PRO A 54 17.42 1.10 -7.48
N VAL A 55 16.23 1.10 -8.03
CA VAL A 55 14.99 0.66 -7.37
C VAL A 55 14.81 -0.83 -7.60
N ILE A 56 14.77 -1.60 -6.52
CA ILE A 56 14.68 -3.06 -6.58
C ILE A 56 13.33 -3.51 -6.03
N LEU A 57 12.49 -4.04 -6.90
CA LEU A 57 11.22 -4.62 -6.53
C LEU A 57 11.37 -6.10 -6.18
N PHE A 58 10.89 -6.47 -5.02
CA PHE A 58 10.77 -7.87 -4.60
C PHE A 58 9.33 -8.32 -4.83
N GLU A 59 9.15 -9.13 -5.86
CA GLU A 59 7.83 -9.61 -6.28
C GLU A 59 7.60 -11.04 -5.79
N TYR A 60 6.33 -11.43 -5.66
CA TYR A 60 5.96 -12.82 -5.33
C TYR A 60 6.60 -13.76 -6.37
N PRO A 61 7.15 -14.91 -5.96
CA PRO A 61 7.84 -15.82 -6.87
C PRO A 61 7.01 -16.17 -8.12
N LYS A 62 7.61 -16.02 -9.31
CA LYS A 62 6.98 -16.23 -10.62
C LYS A 62 5.94 -15.17 -11.02
N SER A 63 5.91 -14.00 -10.37
CA SER A 63 5.00 -12.89 -10.68
C SER A 63 5.74 -11.67 -11.27
N ASP A 64 6.99 -11.80 -11.60
CA ASP A 64 7.87 -10.77 -12.19
C ASP A 64 7.28 -10.16 -13.47
N HIS A 65 6.61 -10.96 -14.30
CA HIS A 65 5.91 -10.51 -15.51
C HIS A 65 4.86 -9.42 -15.27
N LEU A 66 4.34 -9.28 -14.04
CA LEU A 66 3.36 -8.24 -13.70
C LEU A 66 3.97 -6.85 -13.56
N SER A 67 5.28 -6.77 -13.43
CA SER A 67 6.02 -5.51 -13.23
C SER A 67 7.11 -5.29 -14.29
N GLU A 68 7.24 -6.17 -15.28
CA GLU A 68 8.17 -6.02 -16.39
C GLU A 68 7.86 -4.77 -17.21
N GLY A 69 8.92 -4.08 -17.64
CA GLY A 69 8.83 -2.89 -18.50
C GLY A 69 8.39 -1.61 -17.79
N ILE A 70 8.20 -1.62 -16.49
CA ILE A 70 7.87 -0.41 -15.71
C ILE A 70 9.16 0.38 -15.46
N CYS A 71 9.25 1.57 -16.03
CA CYS A 71 10.47 2.39 -16.08
C CYS A 71 10.97 2.91 -14.73
N THR A 72 10.21 2.76 -13.66
CA THR A 72 10.58 3.13 -12.28
C THR A 72 11.26 1.99 -11.53
N ILE A 73 11.35 0.81 -12.13
CA ILE A 73 11.96 -0.39 -11.56
C ILE A 73 13.22 -0.71 -12.36
N ASP A 74 14.35 -0.81 -11.67
CA ASP A 74 15.64 -1.16 -12.29
C ASP A 74 15.88 -2.67 -12.22
N GLU A 75 15.39 -3.35 -11.18
CA GLU A 75 15.57 -4.79 -11.00
C GLU A 75 14.36 -5.41 -10.31
N ILE A 76 13.98 -6.63 -10.72
CA ILE A 76 12.95 -7.44 -10.06
C ILE A 76 13.60 -8.68 -9.47
N ARG A 77 13.36 -8.95 -8.19
CA ARG A 77 13.82 -10.14 -7.47
C ARG A 77 12.65 -10.90 -6.84
N ASN A 78 12.86 -12.18 -6.54
CA ASN A 78 11.88 -12.93 -5.76
C ASN A 78 11.85 -12.43 -4.30
N CYS A 79 10.67 -12.15 -3.76
CA CYS A 79 10.53 -11.78 -2.37
C CYS A 79 10.82 -12.96 -1.45
N ILE A 80 11.35 -12.66 -0.27
CA ILE A 80 11.45 -13.61 0.83
C ILE A 80 10.19 -13.44 1.68
N VAL A 81 9.37 -14.47 1.70
CA VAL A 81 8.10 -14.51 2.46
C VAL A 81 8.32 -15.26 3.76
N TRP A 82 7.79 -14.75 4.87
CA TRP A 82 7.95 -15.37 6.20
C TRP A 82 6.66 -15.48 7.01
N ASP A 83 5.52 -15.47 6.34
CA ASP A 83 4.26 -15.76 7.02
C ASP A 83 4.20 -17.23 7.50
N PHE A 84 3.44 -17.45 8.56
CA PHE A 84 3.33 -18.78 9.16
C PHE A 84 2.64 -19.78 8.24
N PHE A 85 1.65 -19.34 7.47
CA PHE A 85 0.92 -20.22 6.54
C PHE A 85 1.84 -20.85 5.50
N SER A 86 2.77 -20.07 4.95
CA SER A 86 3.72 -20.55 3.92
C SER A 86 4.94 -21.28 4.50
N ASN A 87 5.35 -20.97 5.73
CA ASN A 87 6.65 -21.37 6.26
C ASN A 87 6.59 -22.22 7.55
N GLY A 88 5.43 -22.30 8.23
CA GLY A 88 5.30 -23.04 9.48
C GLY A 88 6.39 -22.66 10.48
N ASN A 89 7.07 -23.64 11.03
CA ASN A 89 8.14 -23.44 12.02
C ASN A 89 9.43 -22.78 11.45
N ASN A 90 9.51 -22.55 10.14
CA ASN A 90 10.68 -21.92 9.52
C ASN A 90 10.58 -20.40 9.42
N VAL A 91 9.53 -19.77 9.94
CA VAL A 91 9.31 -18.31 9.92
C VAL A 91 10.57 -17.57 10.34
N TYR A 92 11.13 -17.89 11.51
CA TYR A 92 12.31 -17.19 12.04
C TYR A 92 13.53 -17.30 11.12
N LYS A 93 13.77 -18.48 10.53
CA LYS A 93 14.85 -18.67 9.54
C LYS A 93 14.65 -17.77 8.31
N LYS A 94 13.42 -17.63 7.85
CA LYS A 94 13.08 -16.76 6.70
C LYS A 94 13.27 -15.28 7.01
N VAL A 95 12.88 -14.85 8.19
CA VAL A 95 13.11 -13.47 8.66
C VAL A 95 14.61 -13.14 8.68
N LEU A 96 15.45 -14.05 9.19
CA LEU A 96 16.90 -13.84 9.17
C LEU A 96 17.47 -13.80 7.74
N GLN A 97 16.95 -14.62 6.83
CA GLN A 97 17.34 -14.57 5.41
C GLN A 97 16.97 -13.23 4.78
N TRP A 98 15.77 -12.73 5.08
CA TRP A 98 15.34 -11.40 4.62
C TRP A 98 16.24 -10.29 5.19
N ALA A 99 16.51 -10.30 6.50
CA ALA A 99 17.38 -9.29 7.13
C ALA A 99 18.80 -9.30 6.53
N ALA A 100 19.35 -10.47 6.23
CA ALA A 100 20.64 -10.59 5.54
C ALA A 100 20.57 -10.00 4.11
N SER A 101 19.48 -10.23 3.39
CA SER A 101 19.29 -9.65 2.06
C SER A 101 19.17 -8.12 2.12
N VAL A 102 18.55 -7.55 3.15
CA VAL A 102 18.52 -6.11 3.38
C VAL A 102 19.91 -5.55 3.67
N ASP A 103 20.69 -6.25 4.48
CA ASP A 103 22.07 -5.87 4.77
C ASP A 103 22.95 -5.83 3.51
N ASP A 104 22.82 -6.83 2.64
CA ASP A 104 23.50 -6.85 1.34
C ASP A 104 23.10 -5.65 0.44
N LEU A 105 21.80 -5.30 0.41
CA LEU A 105 21.32 -4.14 -0.34
C LEU A 105 21.89 -2.84 0.21
N MET A 106 21.86 -2.65 1.52
CA MET A 106 22.40 -1.45 2.17
C MET A 106 23.91 -1.32 1.89
N LYS A 107 24.68 -2.39 2.02
CA LYS A 107 26.12 -2.39 1.72
C LYS A 107 26.43 -2.07 0.26
N ASN A 108 25.65 -2.62 -0.65
CA ASN A 108 25.92 -2.47 -2.09
C ASN A 108 25.47 -1.10 -2.64
N TYR A 109 24.41 -0.49 -2.10
CA TYR A 109 23.77 0.68 -2.71
C TYR A 109 23.69 1.93 -1.82
N VAL A 110 24.00 1.83 -0.53
CA VAL A 110 23.86 2.95 0.40
C VAL A 110 25.19 3.38 1.05
N SER A 111 26.22 2.55 0.94
CA SER A 111 27.53 2.82 1.51
C SER A 111 27.54 3.01 3.03
N GLU A 112 27.94 4.20 3.52
CA GLU A 112 28.19 4.47 4.95
C GLU A 112 26.94 4.91 5.74
N ASN A 113 25.79 5.18 5.06
CA ASN A 113 24.59 5.67 5.73
C ASN A 113 23.74 4.52 6.27
N ASN A 114 23.75 4.32 7.60
CA ASN A 114 22.99 3.27 8.27
C ASN A 114 21.53 3.64 8.58
N ASN A 115 21.03 4.77 8.08
CA ASN A 115 19.66 5.21 8.29
C ASN A 115 18.72 4.53 7.28
N LEU A 116 17.85 3.65 7.75
CA LEU A 116 16.89 2.89 6.95
C LEU A 116 15.45 3.23 7.35
N ALA A 117 14.63 3.66 6.41
CA ALA A 117 13.21 3.92 6.65
C ALA A 117 12.35 2.72 6.23
N ILE A 118 11.32 2.40 7.02
CA ILE A 118 10.37 1.32 6.73
C ILE A 118 8.96 1.81 7.03
N ASP A 119 8.00 1.53 6.17
CA ASP A 119 6.60 1.96 6.35
C ASP A 119 5.81 1.00 7.26
N VAL A 120 5.76 -0.26 6.92
CA VAL A 120 5.06 -1.30 7.69
C VAL A 120 5.96 -2.51 7.79
N LEU A 121 6.15 -3.03 8.99
CA LEU A 121 6.91 -4.27 9.22
C LEU A 121 6.44 -4.93 10.51
N ASP A 122 6.37 -6.26 10.53
CA ASP A 122 6.05 -7.02 11.71
C ASP A 122 7.16 -6.96 12.79
N PRO A 123 6.84 -7.33 14.05
CA PRO A 123 7.84 -7.33 15.12
C PRO A 123 9.06 -8.23 14.82
N ALA A 124 8.87 -9.37 14.13
CA ALA A 124 9.97 -10.30 13.84
C ALA A 124 10.96 -9.67 12.85
N GLY A 125 10.47 -8.99 11.82
CA GLY A 125 11.28 -8.24 10.87
C GLY A 125 12.07 -7.12 11.55
N ILE A 126 11.41 -6.32 12.40
CA ILE A 126 12.07 -5.23 13.15
C ILE A 126 13.16 -5.79 14.08
N SER A 127 12.86 -6.85 14.85
CA SER A 127 13.82 -7.45 15.76
C SER A 127 15.02 -8.03 15.00
N SER A 128 14.78 -8.70 13.87
CA SER A 128 15.87 -9.28 13.09
C SER A 128 16.87 -8.25 12.56
N LEU A 129 16.41 -7.06 12.18
CA LEU A 129 17.30 -5.97 11.78
C LEU A 129 18.04 -5.36 12.97
N LYS A 130 17.37 -5.14 14.10
CA LYS A 130 17.98 -4.52 15.28
C LYS A 130 18.98 -5.44 15.99
N ASP A 131 18.69 -6.74 16.06
CA ASP A 131 19.50 -7.70 16.84
C ASP A 131 20.74 -8.15 16.06
N ASN A 132 20.69 -8.12 14.72
CA ASN A 132 21.77 -8.62 13.89
C ASN A 132 22.56 -7.55 13.14
N TYR A 133 21.99 -6.33 13.00
CA TYR A 133 22.61 -5.25 12.21
C TYR A 133 22.47 -3.90 12.92
N ASN A 134 23.41 -3.00 12.64
CA ASN A 134 23.47 -1.65 13.26
C ASN A 134 22.76 -0.60 12.42
N TYR A 135 21.48 -0.84 12.03
CA TYR A 135 20.68 0.14 11.32
C TYR A 135 19.88 1.02 12.28
N LYS A 136 19.88 2.32 11.99
CA LYS A 136 18.96 3.26 12.62
C LYS A 136 17.65 3.26 11.84
N LEU A 137 16.61 2.66 12.43
CA LEU A 137 15.32 2.50 11.78
C LEU A 137 14.43 3.73 11.97
N PHE A 138 13.84 4.20 10.87
CA PHE A 138 12.90 5.31 10.83
C PHE A 138 11.55 4.83 10.29
N ASN A 139 10.47 5.49 10.72
CA ASN A 139 9.17 5.29 10.10
C ASN A 139 9.12 6.06 8.77
N ALA A 140 8.93 5.35 7.65
CA ALA A 140 8.85 5.94 6.31
C ALA A 140 7.56 6.76 6.09
N GLN A 141 6.54 6.59 6.90
CA GLN A 141 5.23 7.24 6.77
C GLN A 141 5.37 8.76 6.56
N LYS A 142 6.11 9.43 7.43
CA LYS A 142 6.32 10.88 7.35
C LYS A 142 6.92 11.32 6.01
N PHE A 143 7.88 10.58 5.49
CA PHE A 143 8.55 10.90 4.23
C PHE A 143 7.61 10.72 3.04
N LEU A 144 6.84 9.64 3.05
CA LEU A 144 5.86 9.31 2.02
C LEU A 144 4.68 10.28 2.02
N GLU A 145 4.11 10.60 3.17
CA GLU A 145 3.05 11.60 3.30
C GLU A 145 3.50 12.98 2.80
N THR A 146 4.73 13.38 3.14
CA THR A 146 5.30 14.63 2.65
C THR A 146 5.53 14.58 1.13
N ALA A 147 6.02 13.47 0.59
CA ALA A 147 6.17 13.29 -0.86
C ALA A 147 4.82 13.39 -1.58
N ARG A 148 3.77 12.77 -1.03
CA ARG A 148 2.41 12.72 -1.59
C ARG A 148 1.61 14.02 -1.42
N SER A 149 2.03 14.93 -0.53
CA SER A 149 1.28 16.15 -0.22
C SER A 149 1.08 17.07 -1.42
N ILE A 150 2.08 17.15 -2.30
CA ILE A 150 2.02 17.95 -3.54
C ILE A 150 1.74 17.01 -4.72
N LYS A 151 0.61 17.21 -5.38
CA LYS A 151 0.14 16.39 -6.51
C LYS A 151 0.68 16.92 -7.83
N SER A 152 1.01 16.02 -8.75
CA SER A 152 1.24 16.39 -10.15
C SER A 152 -0.08 16.67 -10.88
N GLU A 153 0.00 17.22 -12.09
CA GLU A 153 -1.19 17.42 -12.93
C GLU A 153 -1.89 16.10 -13.26
N ASP A 154 -1.14 15.03 -13.54
CA ASP A 154 -1.68 13.70 -13.82
C ASP A 154 -2.39 13.11 -12.60
N GLU A 155 -1.82 13.28 -11.39
CA GLU A 155 -2.48 12.87 -10.13
C GLU A 155 -3.79 13.64 -9.92
N LEU A 156 -3.83 14.94 -10.24
CA LEU A 156 -5.06 15.73 -10.17
C LEU A 156 -6.13 15.27 -11.18
N ILE A 157 -5.73 14.84 -12.37
CA ILE A 157 -6.64 14.23 -13.35
C ILE A 157 -7.24 12.93 -12.79
N CYS A 158 -6.43 12.05 -12.23
CA CYS A 158 -6.88 10.81 -11.59
C CYS A 158 -7.84 11.10 -10.41
N MET A 159 -7.50 12.06 -9.55
CA MET A 159 -8.36 12.46 -8.42
C MET A 159 -9.71 12.98 -8.89
N LYS A 160 -9.73 13.82 -9.93
CA LYS A 160 -10.99 14.32 -10.53
C LYS A 160 -11.82 13.18 -11.13
N ALA A 161 -11.18 12.19 -11.75
CA ALA A 161 -11.88 11.00 -12.27
C ALA A 161 -12.51 10.18 -11.12
N SER A 162 -11.79 9.96 -10.03
CA SER A 162 -12.31 9.29 -8.83
C SER A 162 -13.52 10.03 -8.22
N LEU A 163 -13.45 11.37 -8.11
CA LEU A 163 -14.56 12.17 -7.61
C LEU A 163 -15.80 12.04 -8.50
N ARG A 164 -15.65 12.16 -9.82
CA ARG A 164 -16.77 11.97 -10.76
C ARG A 164 -17.39 10.58 -10.65
N ASN A 165 -16.57 9.56 -10.39
CA ASN A 165 -17.06 8.21 -10.20
C ASN A 165 -17.88 8.11 -8.90
N ALA A 166 -17.40 8.68 -7.81
CA ALA A 166 -18.14 8.75 -6.55
C ALA A 166 -19.48 9.51 -6.71
N GLU A 167 -19.48 10.65 -7.40
CA GLU A 167 -20.71 11.42 -7.70
C GLU A 167 -21.73 10.58 -8.46
N LYS A 168 -21.31 9.86 -9.51
CA LYS A 168 -22.20 8.94 -10.25
C LYS A 168 -22.79 7.86 -9.35
N GLY A 169 -21.96 7.28 -8.48
CA GLY A 169 -22.41 6.25 -7.55
C GLY A 169 -23.43 6.78 -6.53
N ILE A 170 -23.17 7.95 -5.95
CA ILE A 170 -24.09 8.63 -5.02
C ILE A 170 -25.41 8.98 -5.71
N ASN A 171 -25.36 9.50 -6.93
CA ASN A 171 -26.56 9.82 -7.70
C ASN A 171 -27.39 8.57 -7.97
N LEU A 172 -26.77 7.46 -8.38
CA LEU A 172 -27.47 6.20 -8.56
C LEU A 172 -28.10 5.68 -7.26
N MET A 173 -27.36 5.78 -6.14
CA MET A 173 -27.92 5.43 -4.82
C MET A 173 -29.15 6.27 -4.50
N HIS A 174 -29.09 7.58 -4.76
CA HIS A 174 -30.23 8.49 -4.55
C HIS A 174 -31.45 8.13 -5.42
N GLU A 175 -31.22 7.80 -6.69
CA GLU A 175 -32.28 7.37 -7.62
C GLU A 175 -32.91 6.04 -7.23
N LYS A 176 -32.13 5.12 -6.62
CA LYS A 176 -32.56 3.77 -6.27
C LYS A 176 -33.04 3.63 -4.83
N LEU A 177 -32.85 4.64 -4.01
CA LEU A 177 -33.24 4.62 -2.62
C LEU A 177 -34.76 4.48 -2.49
N GLU A 178 -35.20 3.38 -1.89
CA GLU A 178 -36.61 3.13 -1.57
C GLU A 178 -36.77 2.47 -0.20
N ALA A 179 -37.95 2.62 0.38
CA ALA A 179 -38.27 1.93 1.63
C ALA A 179 -38.34 0.42 1.40
N ASN A 180 -37.99 -0.33 2.42
CA ASN A 180 -37.89 -1.79 2.48
C ASN A 180 -36.65 -2.43 1.84
N MET A 181 -35.75 -1.64 1.22
CA MET A 181 -34.43 -2.14 0.89
C MET A 181 -33.50 -2.13 2.12
N THR A 182 -32.45 -2.95 2.09
CA THR A 182 -31.42 -2.93 3.12
C THR A 182 -30.35 -1.86 2.83
N GLU A 183 -29.58 -1.49 3.88
CA GLU A 183 -28.43 -0.62 3.70
C GLU A 183 -27.37 -1.25 2.76
N GLU A 184 -27.20 -2.58 2.81
CA GLU A 184 -26.29 -3.32 1.94
C GLU A 184 -26.73 -3.31 0.47
N GLU A 185 -28.02 -3.45 0.20
CA GLU A 185 -28.56 -3.33 -1.18
C GLU A 185 -28.35 -1.94 -1.74
N LEU A 186 -28.53 -0.89 -0.92
CA LEU A 186 -28.24 0.48 -1.34
C LEU A 186 -26.74 0.69 -1.60
N TRP A 187 -25.86 0.18 -0.72
CA TRP A 187 -24.42 0.25 -0.88
C TRP A 187 -23.93 -0.46 -2.16
N ALA A 188 -24.56 -1.56 -2.55
CA ALA A 188 -24.20 -2.33 -3.73
C ALA A 188 -24.23 -1.48 -5.03
N TYR A 189 -25.11 -0.47 -5.12
CA TYR A 189 -25.14 0.42 -6.28
C TYR A 189 -23.88 1.27 -6.39
N LEU A 190 -23.35 1.78 -5.27
CA LEU A 190 -22.09 2.52 -5.27
C LEU A 190 -20.93 1.61 -5.69
N HIS A 191 -20.89 0.40 -5.16
CA HIS A 191 -19.85 -0.57 -5.51
C HIS A 191 -19.88 -0.94 -6.99
N LYS A 192 -21.08 -1.18 -7.54
CA LYS A 192 -21.29 -1.44 -8.95
C LYS A 192 -20.72 -0.33 -9.83
N VAL A 193 -21.09 0.93 -9.57
CA VAL A 193 -20.62 2.08 -10.34
C VAL A 193 -19.09 2.21 -10.23
N ASN A 194 -18.51 1.99 -9.05
CA ASN A 194 -17.08 2.05 -8.86
C ASN A 194 -16.35 1.05 -9.78
N ILE A 195 -16.75 -0.21 -9.77
CA ILE A 195 -16.12 -1.26 -10.59
C ILE A 195 -16.34 -1.01 -12.09
N GLU A 196 -17.54 -0.62 -12.51
CA GLU A 196 -17.86 -0.32 -13.91
C GLU A 196 -17.05 0.85 -14.49
N ASN A 197 -16.58 1.76 -13.63
CA ASN A 197 -15.77 2.91 -14.03
C ASN A 197 -14.26 2.77 -13.69
N GLY A 198 -13.79 1.53 -13.46
CA GLY A 198 -12.38 1.24 -13.27
C GLY A 198 -11.84 1.48 -11.86
N GLY A 199 -12.72 1.62 -10.87
CA GLY A 199 -12.34 1.63 -9.46
C GLY A 199 -11.95 0.23 -8.98
N GLU A 200 -11.26 0.17 -7.86
CA GLU A 200 -10.73 -1.10 -7.33
C GLU A 200 -11.50 -1.53 -6.07
N TRP A 201 -11.26 -0.90 -4.93
CA TRP A 201 -11.93 -1.23 -3.66
C TRP A 201 -12.33 0.03 -2.90
N PHE A 202 -13.09 -0.16 -1.84
CA PHE A 202 -13.42 0.88 -0.86
C PHE A 202 -12.73 0.55 0.47
N ASP A 203 -12.15 1.55 1.12
CA ASP A 203 -11.56 1.39 2.45
C ASP A 203 -12.61 1.09 3.51
N THR A 204 -13.79 1.70 3.38
CA THR A 204 -14.88 1.58 4.36
C THR A 204 -16.23 1.51 3.66
N ARG A 205 -17.21 0.87 4.32
CA ARG A 205 -18.60 0.77 3.85
C ARG A 205 -19.54 1.63 4.69
N LEU A 206 -19.15 2.89 4.92
CA LEU A 206 -19.88 3.79 5.80
C LEU A 206 -21.22 4.23 5.17
N LEU A 207 -22.27 3.52 5.55
CA LEU A 207 -23.66 3.82 5.22
C LEU A 207 -24.55 3.34 6.35
N SER A 208 -25.36 4.21 6.91
CA SER A 208 -26.30 3.85 7.99
C SER A 208 -27.60 4.63 7.87
N SER A 209 -28.67 4.07 8.40
CA SER A 209 -30.02 4.66 8.37
C SER A 209 -30.68 4.68 9.74
N GLY A 210 -31.64 5.60 9.91
CA GLY A 210 -32.46 5.71 11.11
C GLY A 210 -31.61 5.82 12.40
N PRO A 211 -31.90 5.02 13.45
CA PRO A 211 -31.17 5.08 14.73
C PRO A 211 -29.66 4.83 14.62
N ARG A 212 -29.21 4.17 13.54
CA ARG A 212 -27.79 3.88 13.34
C ARG A 212 -26.98 5.05 12.82
N THR A 213 -27.63 6.17 12.47
CA THR A 213 -26.91 7.39 12.04
C THR A 213 -26.21 8.08 13.20
N ASN A 214 -26.59 7.77 14.43
CA ASN A 214 -25.96 8.27 15.64
C ASN A 214 -25.82 7.14 16.70
N PRO A 215 -24.62 6.82 17.17
CA PRO A 215 -23.33 7.41 16.76
C PRO A 215 -22.93 7.05 15.31
N TRP A 216 -22.21 7.94 14.67
CA TRP A 216 -21.75 7.81 13.29
C TRP A 216 -20.64 6.73 13.11
N LEU A 217 -20.05 6.60 11.91
CA LEU A 217 -19.04 5.61 11.55
C LEU A 217 -19.53 4.15 11.54
N GLN A 218 -20.81 3.93 11.30
CA GLN A 218 -21.36 2.58 11.19
C GLN A 218 -21.36 2.11 9.72
N GLU A 219 -20.82 0.92 9.51
CA GLU A 219 -20.86 0.28 8.19
C GLU A 219 -22.29 -0.18 7.85
N CYS A 220 -22.55 -0.30 6.55
CA CYS A 220 -23.83 -0.82 6.06
C CYS A 220 -24.11 -2.23 6.59
N SER A 221 -25.38 -2.50 6.81
CA SER A 221 -25.88 -3.74 7.40
C SER A 221 -27.14 -4.22 6.68
N ASN A 222 -27.67 -5.34 7.17
CA ASN A 222 -28.97 -5.88 6.73
C ASN A 222 -30.17 -5.08 7.29
N ARG A 223 -29.94 -3.92 7.93
CA ARG A 223 -31.03 -3.06 8.39
C ARG A 223 -31.89 -2.62 7.21
N ILE A 224 -33.21 -2.79 7.36
CA ILE A 224 -34.20 -2.30 6.40
C ILE A 224 -34.39 -0.80 6.58
N ILE A 225 -34.24 -0.06 5.48
CA ILE A 225 -34.45 1.37 5.38
C ILE A 225 -35.96 1.64 5.44
N GLN A 226 -36.37 2.55 6.30
CA GLN A 226 -37.76 2.93 6.52
C GLN A 226 -38.01 4.35 5.96
N LYS A 227 -39.30 4.66 5.75
CA LYS A 227 -39.72 6.02 5.38
C LYS A 227 -39.50 7.00 6.53
#